data_561a0226f7a8393d178554a8a099d946
#
_entry.id   561a0226f7a8393d178554a8a099d946
#
_cell.length_a   1.000
_cell.length_b   1.000
_cell.length_c   1.000
_cell.angle_alpha   90.00
_cell.angle_beta   90.00
_cell.angle_gamma   90.00
#
_symmetry.space_group_name_H-M   'P 1'
#
loop_
_entity.id
_entity.type
_entity.pdbx_description
1 polymer ?
#
loop_
_entity_poly.entity_id
_entity_poly.type
_entity_poly.pdbx_seq_one_letter_code
_entity_poly.pdbx_strand_id
1 'polypeptide(L)'
;NNISQVNREIVFKSFFDQGIIPEILQLDSVYNSEFEKWTEFISFSVILNDMSEDDKNHRIMISSLSNKLDNIEIDKIPDPFNTPPIIGRTKVLKTFIEKISLSSESEFSTEEYNDDIKKIIVSFNALIYQLNARVKEINF
;
A
#
# COMPACT_ATOMS: atom_id res chain seq x y z
N ASN A 1 -18.91 1.74 25.49
CA ASN A 1 -18.15 2.88 25.85
C ASN A 1 -17.56 3.57 24.63
N ASN A 2 -17.34 4.87 24.73
CA ASN A 2 -16.94 5.73 23.63
C ASN A 2 -15.58 5.38 23.03
N ILE A 3 -14.64 4.89 23.79
CA ILE A 3 -13.29 4.58 23.29
C ILE A 3 -13.32 3.46 22.27
N SER A 4 -14.02 2.38 22.58
CA SER A 4 -14.15 1.24 21.67
C SER A 4 -14.91 1.65 20.39
N GLN A 5 -15.95 2.47 20.56
CA GLN A 5 -16.75 2.97 19.45
C GLN A 5 -15.93 3.90 18.55
N VAL A 6 -15.13 4.79 19.14
CA VAL A 6 -14.24 5.68 18.37
C VAL A 6 -13.27 4.87 17.51
N ASN A 7 -12.64 3.83 18.08
CA ASN A 7 -11.71 3.00 17.35
C ASN A 7 -12.37 2.31 16.15
N ARG A 8 -13.61 1.86 16.30
CA ARG A 8 -14.34 1.21 15.21
C ARG A 8 -14.75 2.18 14.10
N GLU A 9 -14.89 3.47 14.45
CA GLU A 9 -15.30 4.51 13.51
C GLU A 9 -14.12 5.18 12.79
N ILE A 10 -12.87 4.88 13.19
CA ILE A 10 -11.71 5.41 12.50
C ILE A 10 -11.69 4.89 11.07
N VAL A 11 -11.68 5.80 10.11
CA VAL A 11 -11.54 5.50 8.69
C VAL A 11 -10.13 5.84 8.23
N PHE A 12 -9.67 5.16 7.19
CA PHE A 12 -8.31 5.34 6.71
C PHE A 12 -8.04 6.79 6.26
N LYS A 13 -9.04 7.41 5.67
CA LYS A 13 -8.97 8.82 5.24
C LYS A 13 -8.49 9.76 6.34
N SER A 14 -8.84 9.49 7.62
CA SER A 14 -8.47 10.37 8.71
C SER A 14 -6.96 10.48 8.90
N PHE A 15 -6.19 9.46 8.58
CA PHE A 15 -4.73 9.51 8.68
C PHE A 15 -4.14 10.48 7.65
N PHE A 16 -4.72 10.56 6.46
CA PHE A 16 -4.31 11.50 5.42
C PHE A 16 -4.72 12.94 5.77
N ASP A 17 -5.95 13.12 6.23
CA ASP A 17 -6.49 14.43 6.58
C ASP A 17 -5.72 15.10 7.70
N GLN A 18 -5.17 14.30 8.63
CA GLN A 18 -4.38 14.80 9.75
C GLN A 18 -2.91 15.03 9.40
N GLY A 19 -2.50 14.74 8.17
CA GLY A 19 -1.11 14.87 7.75
C GLY A 19 -0.16 13.88 8.40
N ILE A 20 -0.69 12.78 8.96
CA ILE A 20 0.12 11.74 9.61
C ILE A 20 0.93 10.96 8.60
N ILE A 21 0.37 10.76 7.40
CA ILE A 21 1.00 9.99 6.33
C ILE A 21 1.15 10.83 5.08
N PRO A 22 2.18 10.54 4.27
CA PRO A 22 2.42 11.31 3.04
C PRO A 22 1.38 10.99 1.97
N GLU A 23 1.36 11.84 0.96
CA GLU A 23 0.53 11.65 -0.22
C GLU A 23 0.95 10.38 -0.96
N ILE A 24 -0.03 9.65 -1.50
CA ILE A 24 0.21 8.42 -2.25
C ILE A 24 0.68 8.77 -3.67
N LEU A 25 1.84 8.25 -4.05
CA LEU A 25 2.37 8.43 -5.40
C LEU A 25 1.61 7.57 -6.42
N GLN A 26 1.59 8.04 -7.66
CA GLN A 26 0.88 7.37 -8.74
C GLN A 26 1.85 6.79 -9.77
N LEU A 27 1.45 5.69 -10.40
CA LEU A 27 2.14 5.19 -11.58
C LEU A 27 1.96 6.18 -12.73
N ASP A 28 3.02 6.37 -13.52
CA ASP A 28 2.99 7.28 -14.67
C ASP A 28 2.05 6.71 -15.75
N SER A 29 0.92 7.40 -15.98
CA SER A 29 -0.12 6.94 -16.91
C SER A 29 0.34 6.81 -18.34
N VAL A 30 1.41 7.47 -18.73
CA VAL A 30 2.00 7.35 -20.08
C VAL A 30 2.42 5.92 -20.36
N TYR A 31 2.78 5.16 -19.32
CA TYR A 31 3.27 3.79 -19.45
C TYR A 31 2.27 2.73 -18.98
N ASN A 32 0.98 3.02 -18.98
CA ASN A 32 -0.05 2.09 -18.51
C ASN A 32 0.06 0.71 -19.16
N SER A 33 0.34 0.64 -20.46
CA SER A 33 0.47 -0.65 -21.15
C SER A 33 1.60 -1.52 -20.60
N GLU A 34 2.67 -0.91 -20.08
CA GLU A 34 3.75 -1.64 -19.43
C GLU A 34 3.30 -2.13 -18.04
N PHE A 35 2.68 -1.25 -17.25
CA PHE A 35 2.25 -1.61 -15.90
C PHE A 35 1.17 -2.70 -15.89
N GLU A 36 0.33 -2.75 -16.92
CA GLU A 36 -0.72 -3.77 -17.04
C GLU A 36 -0.16 -5.19 -17.12
N LYS A 37 1.12 -5.35 -17.44
CA LYS A 37 1.78 -6.65 -17.42
C LYS A 37 1.83 -7.25 -16.01
N TRP A 38 1.76 -6.41 -14.97
CA TRP A 38 1.73 -6.84 -13.58
C TRP A 38 0.34 -6.59 -12.99
N THR A 39 -0.62 -7.36 -13.44
CA THR A 39 -2.05 -7.21 -13.11
C THR A 39 -2.30 -7.27 -11.60
N GLU A 40 -1.63 -8.19 -10.89
CA GLU A 40 -1.80 -8.36 -9.45
C GLU A 40 -1.40 -7.08 -8.68
N PHE A 41 -0.32 -6.44 -9.10
CA PHE A 41 0.10 -5.19 -8.47
C PHE A 41 -0.89 -4.05 -8.79
N ILE A 42 -1.39 -3.97 -10.02
CA ILE A 42 -2.37 -2.94 -10.39
C ILE A 42 -3.63 -3.09 -9.52
N SER A 43 -4.14 -4.31 -9.35
CA SER A 43 -5.31 -4.55 -8.49
C SER A 43 -5.07 -4.12 -7.05
N PHE A 44 -3.88 -4.39 -6.52
CA PHE A 44 -3.48 -3.95 -5.19
C PHE A 44 -3.42 -2.42 -5.11
N SER A 45 -2.78 -1.78 -6.09
CA SER A 45 -2.57 -0.32 -6.09
C SER A 45 -3.88 0.46 -6.16
N VAL A 46 -4.89 -0.07 -6.87
CA VAL A 46 -6.22 0.57 -6.93
C VAL A 46 -6.81 0.66 -5.53
N ILE A 47 -6.78 -0.43 -4.77
CA ILE A 47 -7.30 -0.45 -3.40
C ILE A 47 -6.54 0.54 -2.53
N LEU A 48 -5.22 0.54 -2.60
CA LEU A 48 -4.41 1.42 -1.78
C LEU A 48 -4.64 2.90 -2.15
N ASN A 49 -4.76 3.21 -3.43
CA ASN A 49 -5.04 4.59 -3.88
C ASN A 49 -6.39 5.09 -3.38
N ASP A 50 -7.39 4.22 -3.29
CA ASP A 50 -8.72 4.61 -2.85
C ASP A 50 -8.78 4.88 -1.34
N MET A 51 -7.81 4.43 -0.57
CA MET A 51 -7.83 4.54 0.89
C MET A 51 -7.86 5.98 1.37
N SER A 52 -7.19 6.89 0.67
CA SER A 52 -7.15 8.30 1.08
C SER A 52 -8.51 9.00 1.02
N GLU A 53 -9.44 8.46 0.26
CA GLU A 53 -10.76 9.05 0.04
C GLU A 53 -11.92 8.14 0.45
N ASP A 54 -11.61 6.92 0.89
CA ASP A 54 -12.64 5.94 1.24
C ASP A 54 -13.10 6.16 2.68
N ASP A 55 -14.42 6.13 2.89
CA ASP A 55 -15.04 6.26 4.21
C ASP A 55 -15.09 4.93 4.96
N LYS A 56 -14.60 3.85 4.39
CA LYS A 56 -14.58 2.56 5.05
C LYS A 56 -13.66 2.57 6.26
N ASN A 57 -14.02 1.75 7.25
CA ASN A 57 -13.22 1.56 8.43
C ASN A 57 -11.82 1.08 8.04
N HIS A 58 -10.79 1.60 8.73
CA HIS A 58 -9.39 1.27 8.42
C HIS A 58 -9.10 -0.22 8.52
N ARG A 59 -9.76 -0.93 9.43
CA ARG A 59 -9.58 -2.38 9.59
C ARG A 59 -10.06 -3.13 8.34
N ILE A 60 -11.19 -2.71 7.77
CA ILE A 60 -11.71 -3.28 6.52
C ILE A 60 -10.73 -3.03 5.39
N MET A 61 -10.17 -1.82 5.32
CA MET A 61 -9.20 -1.48 4.28
C MET A 61 -7.92 -2.30 4.41
N ILE A 62 -7.41 -2.48 5.61
CA ILE A 62 -6.22 -3.31 5.84
C ILE A 62 -6.47 -4.76 5.42
N SER A 63 -7.64 -5.32 5.76
CA SER A 63 -8.01 -6.66 5.31
C SER A 63 -8.06 -6.77 3.79
N SER A 64 -8.61 -5.77 3.12
CA SER A 64 -8.68 -5.73 1.66
C SER A 64 -7.29 -5.67 1.04
N LEU A 65 -6.41 -4.84 1.60
CA LEU A 65 -5.01 -4.75 1.14
C LEU A 65 -4.27 -6.07 1.32
N SER A 66 -4.43 -6.69 2.49
CA SER A 66 -3.78 -7.97 2.78
C SER A 66 -4.21 -9.06 1.81
N ASN A 67 -5.51 -9.14 1.52
CA ASN A 67 -6.04 -10.11 0.58
C ASN A 67 -5.50 -9.92 -0.83
N LYS A 68 -5.43 -8.68 -1.31
CA LYS A 68 -4.87 -8.39 -2.63
C LYS A 68 -3.38 -8.66 -2.68
N LEU A 69 -2.68 -8.36 -1.59
CA LEU A 69 -1.24 -8.57 -1.49
C LEU A 69 -0.87 -10.05 -1.57
N ASP A 70 -1.72 -10.93 -1.05
CA ASP A 70 -1.49 -12.38 -1.10
C ASP A 70 -1.42 -12.89 -2.54
N ASN A 71 -1.98 -12.17 -3.49
CA ASN A 71 -1.90 -12.51 -4.92
C ASN A 71 -0.58 -12.07 -5.55
N ILE A 72 0.22 -11.27 -4.85
CA ILE A 72 1.53 -10.82 -5.33
C ILE A 72 2.60 -11.79 -4.82
N GLU A 73 3.01 -12.70 -5.67
CA GLU A 73 4.05 -13.69 -5.36
C GLU A 73 5.41 -13.15 -5.84
N ILE A 74 6.37 -13.09 -4.92
CA ILE A 74 7.68 -12.47 -5.19
C ILE A 74 8.41 -13.13 -6.35
N ASP A 75 8.33 -14.46 -6.45
CA ASP A 75 9.00 -15.23 -7.50
C ASP A 75 8.25 -15.20 -8.85
N LYS A 76 7.09 -14.55 -8.90
CA LYS A 76 6.26 -14.45 -10.12
C LYS A 76 6.10 -13.02 -10.60
N ILE A 77 6.92 -12.11 -10.12
CA ILE A 77 6.91 -10.74 -10.63
C ILE A 77 7.34 -10.78 -12.11
N PRO A 78 6.50 -10.28 -13.02
CA PRO A 78 6.76 -10.43 -14.45
C PRO A 78 7.84 -9.47 -14.96
N ASP A 79 8.45 -9.83 -16.09
CA ASP A 79 9.26 -8.89 -16.86
C ASP A 79 8.38 -7.70 -17.30
N PRO A 80 8.90 -6.50 -17.27
CA PRO A 80 10.27 -6.09 -16.98
C PRO A 80 10.51 -5.74 -15.50
N PHE A 81 9.59 -6.10 -14.60
CA PHE A 81 9.57 -5.62 -13.20
C PHE A 81 10.31 -6.54 -12.22
N ASN A 82 10.80 -7.68 -12.67
CA ASN A 82 11.50 -8.66 -11.82
C ASN A 82 12.98 -8.29 -11.59
N THR A 83 13.22 -7.04 -11.23
CA THR A 83 14.56 -6.51 -10.94
C THR A 83 14.81 -6.48 -9.43
N PRO A 84 16.08 -6.54 -8.99
CA PRO A 84 16.39 -6.51 -7.56
C PRO A 84 15.77 -5.32 -6.80
N PRO A 85 15.82 -4.08 -7.29
CA PRO A 85 15.19 -2.98 -6.57
C PRO A 85 13.68 -3.14 -6.39
N ILE A 86 12.98 -3.60 -7.41
CA ILE A 86 11.52 -3.80 -7.36
C ILE A 86 11.18 -4.98 -6.45
N ILE A 87 11.90 -6.08 -6.58
CA ILE A 87 11.71 -7.26 -5.71
C ILE A 87 11.91 -6.87 -4.24
N GLY A 88 13.00 -6.15 -3.95
CA GLY A 88 13.30 -5.74 -2.58
C GLY A 88 12.23 -4.82 -1.99
N ARG A 89 11.76 -3.83 -2.75
CA ARG A 89 10.70 -2.91 -2.32
C ARG A 89 9.38 -3.63 -2.11
N THR A 90 9.07 -4.61 -2.95
CA THR A 90 7.86 -5.41 -2.81
C THR A 90 7.89 -6.24 -1.52
N LYS A 91 9.03 -6.84 -1.20
CA LYS A 91 9.20 -7.58 0.06
C LYS A 91 8.99 -6.70 1.29
N VAL A 92 9.54 -5.49 1.27
CA VAL A 92 9.38 -4.54 2.38
C VAL A 92 7.91 -4.18 2.57
N LEU A 93 7.21 -3.86 1.50
CA LEU A 93 5.79 -3.53 1.54
C LEU A 93 4.97 -4.69 2.13
N LYS A 94 5.23 -5.92 1.67
CA LYS A 94 4.55 -7.10 2.18
C LYS A 94 4.76 -7.27 3.68
N THR A 95 5.97 -7.05 4.15
CA THR A 95 6.30 -7.17 5.58
C THR A 95 5.50 -6.18 6.42
N PHE A 96 5.41 -4.93 6.01
CA PHE A 96 4.67 -3.93 6.78
C PHE A 96 3.16 -4.18 6.78
N ILE A 97 2.59 -4.61 5.67
CA ILE A 97 1.16 -4.91 5.62
C ILE A 97 0.83 -6.15 6.47
N GLU A 98 1.67 -7.18 6.42
CA GLU A 98 1.50 -8.36 7.28
C GLU A 98 1.55 -7.97 8.76
N LYS A 99 2.49 -7.13 9.14
CA LYS A 99 2.62 -6.68 10.53
C LYS A 99 1.33 -6.00 10.99
N ILE A 100 0.81 -5.05 10.21
CA ILE A 100 -0.36 -4.29 10.62
C ILE A 100 -1.63 -5.14 10.59
N SER A 101 -1.72 -6.11 9.68
CA SER A 101 -2.88 -7.00 9.59
C SER A 101 -3.01 -7.90 10.82
N LEU A 102 -1.92 -8.11 11.56
CA LEU A 102 -1.91 -8.88 12.80
C LEU A 102 -2.16 -8.04 14.04
N SER A 103 -2.27 -6.73 13.89
CA SER A 103 -2.52 -5.84 15.03
C SER A 103 -3.89 -6.07 15.63
N SER A 104 -3.96 -6.06 16.96
CA SER A 104 -5.21 -6.18 17.69
C SER A 104 -5.96 -4.86 17.72
N GLU A 105 -7.26 -4.92 17.98
CA GLU A 105 -8.11 -3.72 18.07
C GLU A 105 -7.62 -2.75 19.14
N SER A 106 -7.05 -3.26 20.23
CA SER A 106 -6.52 -2.42 21.31
C SER A 106 -5.30 -1.60 20.91
N GLU A 107 -4.64 -1.95 19.81
CA GLU A 107 -3.47 -1.23 19.29
C GLU A 107 -3.84 -0.07 18.36
N PHE A 108 -5.09 -0.02 17.92
CA PHE A 108 -5.54 1.01 16.99
C PHE A 108 -5.45 2.39 17.64
N SER A 109 -5.06 3.39 16.85
CA SER A 109 -4.88 4.78 17.28
C SER A 109 -3.69 5.02 18.20
N THR A 110 -2.85 4.02 18.44
CA THR A 110 -1.59 4.24 19.13
C THR A 110 -0.59 4.91 18.21
N GLU A 111 0.43 5.55 18.80
CA GLU A 111 1.51 6.13 18.02
C GLU A 111 2.23 5.08 17.17
N GLU A 112 2.45 3.89 17.72
CA GLU A 112 3.06 2.78 16.98
C GLU A 112 2.21 2.38 15.78
N TYR A 113 0.90 2.28 15.95
CA TYR A 113 0.00 1.93 14.84
C TYR A 113 0.04 3.00 13.74
N ASN A 114 0.04 4.27 14.13
CA ASN A 114 0.15 5.38 13.18
C ASN A 114 1.47 5.32 12.40
N ASP A 115 2.56 4.98 13.08
CA ASP A 115 3.85 4.78 12.43
C ASP A 115 3.82 3.63 11.45
N ASP A 116 3.15 2.54 11.78
CA ASP A 116 3.02 1.38 10.90
C ASP A 116 2.21 1.73 9.65
N ILE A 117 1.14 2.48 9.78
CA ILE A 117 0.39 3.00 8.62
C ILE A 117 1.30 3.84 7.73
N LYS A 118 2.05 4.75 8.34
CA LYS A 118 3.00 5.59 7.60
C LYS A 118 4.02 4.76 6.83
N LYS A 119 4.55 3.72 7.46
CA LYS A 119 5.54 2.83 6.82
C LYS A 119 4.97 2.12 5.60
N ILE A 120 3.70 1.74 5.64
CA ILE A 120 3.03 1.15 4.47
C ILE A 120 3.05 2.13 3.31
N ILE A 121 2.65 3.37 3.53
CA ILE A 121 2.58 4.36 2.47
C ILE A 121 3.98 4.73 1.96
N VAL A 122 4.94 4.92 2.86
CA VAL A 122 6.32 5.23 2.47
C VAL A 122 6.92 4.09 1.64
N SER A 123 6.71 2.84 2.04
CA SER A 123 7.23 1.68 1.30
C SER A 123 6.52 1.50 -0.05
N PHE A 124 5.21 1.77 -0.10
CA PHE A 124 4.48 1.76 -1.36
C PHE A 124 5.02 2.83 -2.31
N ASN A 125 5.21 4.05 -1.81
CA ASN A 125 5.75 5.15 -2.62
C ASN A 125 7.15 4.83 -3.14
N ALA A 126 7.97 4.17 -2.35
CA ALA A 126 9.30 3.74 -2.78
C ALA A 126 9.21 2.73 -3.93
N LEU A 127 8.24 1.82 -3.86
CA LEU A 127 8.00 0.86 -4.94
C LEU A 127 7.49 1.56 -6.20
N ILE A 128 6.55 2.49 -6.07
CA ILE A 128 6.04 3.27 -7.22
C ILE A 128 7.19 4.03 -7.90
N TYR A 129 8.06 4.63 -7.11
CA TYR A 129 9.23 5.32 -7.65
C TYR A 129 10.09 4.38 -8.51
N GLN A 130 10.36 3.18 -8.02
CA GLN A 130 11.17 2.19 -8.75
C GLN A 130 10.47 1.71 -10.01
N LEU A 131 9.15 1.51 -9.96
CA LEU A 131 8.37 1.11 -11.12
C LEU A 131 8.39 2.18 -12.21
N ASN A 132 8.17 3.44 -11.83
CA ASN A 132 8.23 4.56 -12.77
C ASN A 132 9.64 4.71 -13.38
N ALA A 133 10.66 4.54 -12.58
CA ALA A 133 12.04 4.59 -13.06
C ALA A 133 12.33 3.45 -14.06
N ARG A 134 11.82 2.25 -13.77
CA ARG A 134 12.04 1.08 -14.63
C ARG A 134 11.44 1.26 -16.01
N VAL A 135 10.18 1.73 -16.11
CA VAL A 135 9.55 1.91 -17.41
C VAL A 135 10.22 3.00 -18.24
N LYS A 136 10.72 4.05 -17.60
CA LYS A 136 11.49 5.09 -18.29
C LYS A 136 12.82 4.54 -18.82
N GLU A 137 13.47 3.69 -18.04
CA GLU A 137 14.73 3.07 -18.43
C GLU A 137 14.59 2.21 -19.68
N ILE A 138 13.53 1.38 -19.75
CA ILE A 138 13.34 0.44 -20.86
C ILE A 138 12.71 1.08 -22.11
N ASN A 139 12.09 2.25 -21.98
CA ASN A 139 11.44 2.96 -23.08
C ASN A 139 12.24 4.17 -23.57
N PHE A 140 13.47 4.21 -23.19
CA PHE A 140 14.36 5.33 -23.52
C PHE A 140 14.98 5.19 -24.91
#